data_0bb50f62106f2dc657d927ddf449ffa2
#
_entry.id   0bb50f62106f2dc657d927ddf449ffa2
#
_cell.length_a   1.000
_cell.length_b   1.000
_cell.length_c   1.000
_cell.angle_alpha   90.00
_cell.angle_beta   90.00
_cell.angle_gamma   90.00
#
_symmetry.space_group_name_H-M   'P 1'
#
loop_
_entity.id
_entity.type
_entity.pdbx_description
1 polymer ?
#
loop_
_entity_poly.entity_id
_entity_poly.type
_entity_poly.pdbx_seq_one_letter_code
_entity_poly.pdbx_strand_id
1 'polypeptide(L)'
;MWKKLAATPVVGKRLFSLTAALTAPYFRTICPKLETMQPGLAVARMPAWWGVRNHIKSVHAIAACNLAEFAMGMLCEASVPTTHRWVPKGMTTNYKRISVGGLTAVAKAELPDFSTITPETGGVDFPVHIVLTDANGTEVQDATINCWVTAKKPK
;
A
#
# COMPACT_ATOMS: atom_id res chain seq x y z
N MET A 1 11.27 -8.03 -9.89
CA MET A 1 10.81 -7.08 -10.94
C MET A 1 11.03 -5.62 -10.53
N TRP A 2 10.56 -5.20 -9.35
CA TRP A 2 10.73 -3.82 -8.85
C TRP A 2 12.18 -3.33 -8.87
N LYS A 3 13.13 -4.08 -8.27
CA LYS A 3 14.56 -3.66 -8.20
C LYS A 3 15.17 -3.34 -9.58
N LYS A 4 14.78 -4.07 -10.64
CA LYS A 4 15.25 -3.82 -12.00
C LYS A 4 14.59 -2.58 -12.62
N LEU A 5 13.29 -2.36 -12.37
CA LEU A 5 12.53 -1.22 -12.90
C LEU A 5 12.81 0.08 -12.12
N ALA A 6 13.07 -0.01 -10.81
CA ALA A 6 13.42 1.14 -9.99
C ALA A 6 14.77 1.78 -10.38
N ALA A 7 15.65 1.02 -11.05
CA ALA A 7 16.92 1.53 -11.59
C ALA A 7 16.73 2.53 -12.74
N THR A 8 15.55 2.56 -13.40
CA THR A 8 15.16 3.57 -14.40
C THR A 8 14.18 4.56 -13.77
N PRO A 9 14.66 5.78 -13.34
CA PRO A 9 13.98 6.54 -12.29
C PRO A 9 12.56 7.03 -12.59
N VAL A 10 12.21 7.30 -13.84
CA VAL A 10 10.87 7.83 -14.19
C VAL A 10 10.03 6.76 -14.90
N VAL A 11 10.59 6.14 -15.93
CA VAL A 11 9.85 5.19 -16.79
C VAL A 11 9.59 3.87 -16.05
N GLY A 12 10.58 3.36 -15.32
CA GLY A 12 10.47 2.07 -14.63
C GLY A 12 9.46 2.08 -13.49
N LYS A 13 9.39 3.16 -12.71
CA LYS A 13 8.40 3.31 -11.64
C LYS A 13 6.96 3.41 -12.17
N ARG A 14 6.77 4.14 -13.29
CA ARG A 14 5.46 4.24 -13.94
C ARG A 14 5.03 2.90 -14.53
N LEU A 15 5.94 2.19 -15.19
CA LEU A 15 5.65 0.88 -15.78
C LEU A 15 5.31 -0.15 -14.70
N PHE A 16 6.04 -0.16 -13.59
CA PHE A 16 5.72 -1.04 -12.45
C PHE A 16 4.36 -0.72 -11.85
N SER A 17 4.05 0.55 -11.61
CA SER A 17 2.74 0.98 -11.08
C SER A 17 1.60 0.57 -12.02
N LEU A 18 1.81 0.68 -13.33
CA LEU A 18 0.84 0.24 -14.33
C LEU A 18 0.63 -1.27 -14.29
N THR A 19 1.71 -2.08 -14.20
CA THR A 19 1.60 -3.54 -14.12
C THR A 19 0.93 -3.99 -12.82
N ALA A 20 1.25 -3.37 -11.68
CA ALA A 20 0.58 -3.62 -10.41
C ALA A 20 -0.92 -3.29 -10.49
N ALA A 21 -1.26 -2.14 -11.09
CA ALA A 21 -2.64 -1.74 -11.30
C ALA A 21 -3.40 -2.59 -12.33
N LEU A 22 -2.71 -3.25 -13.26
CA LEU A 22 -3.32 -4.21 -14.19
C LEU A 22 -3.59 -5.56 -13.52
N THR A 23 -2.74 -5.98 -12.58
CA THR A 23 -2.92 -7.21 -11.81
C THR A 23 -4.07 -7.08 -10.81
N ALA A 24 -4.25 -5.88 -10.22
CA ALA A 24 -5.36 -5.53 -9.35
C ALA A 24 -6.11 -4.31 -9.92
N PRO A 25 -7.07 -4.52 -10.84
CA PRO A 25 -7.61 -3.45 -11.68
C PRO A 25 -8.35 -2.35 -10.90
N TYR A 26 -8.82 -2.64 -9.68
CA TYR A 26 -9.46 -1.63 -8.83
C TYR A 26 -8.50 -0.49 -8.45
N PHE A 27 -7.21 -0.77 -8.26
CA PHE A 27 -6.23 0.28 -7.99
C PHE A 27 -6.06 1.29 -9.14
N ARG A 28 -6.44 0.93 -10.37
CA ARG A 28 -6.40 1.88 -11.51
C ARG A 28 -7.31 3.09 -11.29
N THR A 29 -8.36 2.95 -10.50
CA THR A 29 -9.32 4.04 -10.22
C THR A 29 -8.66 5.23 -9.54
N ILE A 30 -7.57 5.03 -8.79
CA ILE A 30 -6.84 6.09 -8.12
C ILE A 30 -5.56 6.53 -8.84
N CYS A 31 -5.22 5.92 -9.98
CA CYS A 31 -4.00 6.21 -10.75
C CYS A 31 -2.74 6.24 -9.87
N PRO A 32 -2.43 5.17 -9.11
CA PRO A 32 -1.38 5.21 -8.12
C PRO A 32 0.00 5.24 -8.78
N LYS A 33 0.94 5.95 -8.15
CA LYS A 33 2.36 5.97 -8.51
C LYS A 33 3.18 5.50 -7.33
N LEU A 34 3.89 4.39 -7.48
CA LEU A 34 4.81 3.87 -6.48
C LEU A 34 6.13 4.67 -6.54
N GLU A 35 6.54 5.20 -5.39
CA GLU A 35 7.80 5.96 -5.26
C GLU A 35 8.90 5.13 -4.59
N THR A 36 8.53 4.36 -3.57
CA THR A 36 9.46 3.52 -2.80
C THR A 36 8.81 2.18 -2.50
N MET A 37 9.59 1.10 -2.59
CA MET A 37 9.17 -0.26 -2.23
C MET A 37 10.39 -1.03 -1.74
N GLN A 38 10.43 -1.28 -0.44
CA GLN A 38 11.48 -2.07 0.22
C GLN A 38 10.91 -2.78 1.45
N PRO A 39 11.60 -3.77 2.01
CA PRO A 39 11.13 -4.44 3.23
C PRO A 39 10.82 -3.42 4.34
N GLY A 40 9.63 -3.51 4.92
CA GLY A 40 9.16 -2.64 5.99
C GLY A 40 8.73 -1.22 5.58
N LEU A 41 8.88 -0.83 4.30
CA LEU A 41 8.52 0.53 3.85
C LEU A 41 8.00 0.54 2.41
N ALA A 42 6.86 1.19 2.20
CA ALA A 42 6.43 1.61 0.87
C ALA A 42 5.89 3.03 0.87
N VAL A 43 6.14 3.75 -0.23
CA VAL A 43 5.60 5.10 -0.46
C VAL A 43 4.91 5.13 -1.80
N ALA A 44 3.65 5.56 -1.80
CA ALA A 44 2.84 5.68 -3.00
C ALA A 44 2.12 7.03 -3.05
N ARG A 45 1.80 7.50 -4.25
CA ARG A 45 1.08 8.76 -4.48
C ARG A 45 -0.10 8.54 -5.39
N MET A 46 -1.12 9.39 -5.24
CA MET A 46 -2.23 9.51 -6.19
C MET A 46 -2.53 10.97 -6.50
N PRO A 47 -2.94 11.30 -7.75
CA PRO A 47 -3.38 12.64 -8.10
C PRO A 47 -4.82 12.89 -7.60
N ALA A 48 -5.17 14.14 -7.34
CA ALA A 48 -6.55 14.55 -7.06
C ALA A 48 -7.32 14.82 -8.36
N TRP A 49 -7.40 13.83 -9.28
CA TRP A 49 -8.19 13.96 -10.50
C TRP A 49 -9.68 13.87 -10.22
N TRP A 50 -10.54 14.32 -11.13
CA TRP A 50 -11.97 14.46 -10.88
C TRP A 50 -12.65 13.16 -10.42
N GLY A 51 -12.23 12.00 -10.92
CA GLY A 51 -12.85 10.70 -10.61
C GLY A 51 -12.58 10.18 -9.19
N VAL A 52 -11.69 10.80 -8.43
CA VAL A 52 -11.44 10.47 -7.01
C VAL A 52 -11.96 11.53 -6.05
N ARG A 53 -12.63 12.58 -6.55
CA ARG A 53 -13.15 13.65 -5.72
C ARG A 53 -14.55 13.35 -5.20
N ASN A 54 -14.83 13.86 -4.00
CA ASN A 54 -16.17 13.88 -3.43
C ASN A 54 -16.91 15.17 -3.83
N HIS A 55 -18.14 15.33 -3.33
CA HIS A 55 -19.01 16.48 -3.62
C HIS A 55 -18.46 17.83 -3.12
N ILE A 56 -17.56 17.84 -2.13
CA ILE A 56 -16.85 19.04 -1.64
C ILE A 56 -15.51 19.28 -2.36
N LYS A 57 -15.23 18.56 -3.45
CA LYS A 57 -14.05 18.67 -4.32
C LYS A 57 -12.71 18.25 -3.68
N SER A 58 -12.71 17.70 -2.48
CA SER A 58 -11.55 17.03 -1.88
C SER A 58 -11.44 15.57 -2.35
N VAL A 59 -10.34 14.90 -2.05
CA VAL A 59 -10.21 13.47 -2.30
C VAL A 59 -11.26 12.71 -1.48
N HIS A 60 -11.97 11.80 -2.11
CA HIS A 60 -12.96 10.94 -1.45
C HIS A 60 -12.26 10.05 -0.42
N ALA A 61 -12.84 9.91 0.77
CA ALA A 61 -12.30 9.10 1.86
C ALA A 61 -11.96 7.66 1.42
N ILE A 62 -12.83 7.02 0.64
CA ILE A 62 -12.59 5.65 0.14
C ILE A 62 -11.46 5.61 -0.90
N ALA A 63 -11.26 6.66 -1.70
CA ALA A 63 -10.11 6.72 -2.60
C ALA A 63 -8.78 6.84 -1.81
N ALA A 64 -8.80 7.54 -0.67
CA ALA A 64 -7.67 7.59 0.24
C ALA A 64 -7.41 6.23 0.91
N CYS A 65 -8.46 5.49 1.33
CA CYS A 65 -8.33 4.10 1.81
C CYS A 65 -7.76 3.16 0.74
N ASN A 66 -8.17 3.32 -0.53
CA ASN A 66 -7.62 2.56 -1.64
C ASN A 66 -6.11 2.82 -1.83
N LEU A 67 -5.65 4.07 -1.67
CA LEU A 67 -4.22 4.39 -1.70
C LEU A 67 -3.47 3.77 -0.50
N ALA A 68 -4.09 3.77 0.70
CA ALA A 68 -3.51 3.12 1.88
C ALA A 68 -3.34 1.62 1.65
N GLU A 69 -4.35 0.95 1.10
CA GLU A 69 -4.31 -0.48 0.76
C GLU A 69 -3.26 -0.78 -0.33
N PHE A 70 -3.17 0.07 -1.35
CA PHE A 70 -2.12 -0.06 -2.36
C PHE A 70 -0.72 0.03 -1.75
N ALA A 71 -0.47 1.02 -0.89
CA ALA A 71 0.84 1.18 -0.23
C ALA A 71 1.16 -0.01 0.70
N MET A 72 0.19 -0.50 1.47
CA MET A 72 0.31 -1.71 2.29
C MET A 72 0.65 -2.93 1.42
N GLY A 73 -0.07 -3.15 0.33
CA GLY A 73 0.17 -4.27 -0.59
C GLY A 73 1.59 -4.24 -1.16
N MET A 74 2.11 -3.07 -1.55
CA MET A 74 3.48 -2.94 -2.03
C MET A 74 4.52 -3.21 -0.94
N LEU A 75 4.25 -2.81 0.31
CA LEU A 75 5.09 -3.16 1.46
C LEU A 75 5.10 -4.68 1.68
N CYS A 76 3.94 -5.32 1.69
CA CYS A 76 3.83 -6.78 1.87
C CYS A 76 4.56 -7.54 0.76
N GLU A 77 4.40 -7.15 -0.50
CA GLU A 77 5.13 -7.75 -1.65
C GLU A 77 6.64 -7.59 -1.56
N ALA A 78 7.13 -6.52 -0.91
CA ALA A 78 8.56 -6.32 -0.68
C ALA A 78 9.10 -7.11 0.51
N SER A 79 8.25 -7.40 1.49
CA SER A 79 8.64 -7.88 2.81
C SER A 79 8.41 -9.37 2.99
N VAL A 80 7.24 -9.87 2.55
CA VAL A 80 6.84 -11.26 2.78
C VAL A 80 7.59 -12.19 1.83
N PRO A 81 8.29 -13.22 2.33
CA PRO A 81 9.02 -14.17 1.49
C PRO A 81 8.09 -14.94 0.54
N THR A 82 8.61 -15.37 -0.61
CA THR A 82 7.84 -16.13 -1.61
C THR A 82 7.32 -17.48 -1.10
N THR A 83 7.89 -17.98 0.00
CA THR A 83 7.43 -19.19 0.72
C THR A 83 6.16 -18.96 1.54
N HIS A 84 5.77 -17.70 1.71
CA HIS A 84 4.59 -17.29 2.46
C HIS A 84 3.56 -16.62 1.54
N ARG A 85 2.38 -16.42 2.08
CA ARG A 85 1.30 -15.62 1.48
C ARG A 85 0.73 -14.68 2.53
N TRP A 86 0.15 -13.59 2.08
CA TRP A 86 -0.51 -12.64 2.94
C TRP A 86 -1.88 -12.25 2.38
N VAL A 87 -2.79 -11.88 3.26
CA VAL A 87 -4.11 -11.32 2.91
C VAL A 87 -4.49 -10.26 3.93
N PRO A 88 -5.13 -9.15 3.53
CA PRO A 88 -5.66 -8.19 4.49
C PRO A 88 -6.83 -8.82 5.27
N LYS A 89 -6.86 -8.60 6.59
CA LYS A 89 -7.94 -9.03 7.50
C LYS A 89 -8.91 -7.90 7.82
N GLY A 90 -8.42 -6.69 7.86
CA GLY A 90 -9.22 -5.54 8.21
C GLY A 90 -8.41 -4.25 8.20
N MET A 91 -9.12 -3.14 8.16
CA MET A 91 -8.57 -1.78 8.18
C MET A 91 -9.30 -0.97 9.26
N THR A 92 -8.51 -0.29 10.10
CA THR A 92 -8.99 0.79 10.95
C THR A 92 -8.39 2.09 10.42
N THR A 93 -9.22 3.12 10.26
CA THR A 93 -8.76 4.40 9.72
C THR A 93 -9.38 5.58 10.44
N ASN A 94 -8.62 6.67 10.56
CA ASN A 94 -9.04 7.93 11.14
C ASN A 94 -8.87 9.04 10.11
N TYR A 95 -9.97 9.71 9.76
CA TYR A 95 -9.97 10.89 8.91
C TYR A 95 -9.74 12.12 9.78
N LYS A 96 -8.62 12.80 9.57
CA LYS A 96 -8.18 13.91 10.44
C LYS A 96 -8.54 15.27 9.85
N ARG A 97 -8.39 15.42 8.53
CA ARG A 97 -8.58 16.72 7.85
C ARG A 97 -9.04 16.54 6.41
N ILE A 98 -9.67 17.55 5.85
CA ILE A 98 -9.99 17.64 4.42
C ILE A 98 -8.67 17.82 3.66
N SER A 99 -8.47 17.00 2.63
CA SER A 99 -7.24 17.03 1.83
C SER A 99 -7.23 18.15 0.80
N VAL A 100 -6.05 18.69 0.53
CA VAL A 100 -5.78 19.64 -0.56
C VAL A 100 -4.88 18.97 -1.60
N GLY A 101 -5.35 18.89 -2.84
CA GLY A 101 -4.57 18.26 -3.92
C GLY A 101 -4.46 16.75 -3.81
N GLY A 102 -3.40 16.17 -4.40
CA GLY A 102 -3.14 14.73 -4.36
C GLY A 102 -2.66 14.23 -3.00
N LEU A 103 -2.65 12.91 -2.83
CA LEU A 103 -2.22 12.27 -1.59
C LEU A 103 -0.92 11.50 -1.76
N THR A 104 -0.14 11.46 -0.67
CA THR A 104 1.01 10.57 -0.49
C THR A 104 0.74 9.67 0.71
N ALA A 105 0.82 8.35 0.49
CA ALA A 105 0.73 7.34 1.54
C ALA A 105 2.13 6.80 1.85
N VAL A 106 2.48 6.77 3.13
CA VAL A 106 3.70 6.14 3.65
C VAL A 106 3.27 4.98 4.53
N ALA A 107 3.50 3.76 4.05
CA ALA A 107 3.26 2.51 4.78
C ALA A 107 4.54 2.05 5.46
N LYS A 108 4.44 1.69 6.75
CA LYS A 108 5.54 1.15 7.56
C LYS A 108 5.08 -0.04 8.38
N ALA A 109 5.94 -1.02 8.57
CA ALA A 109 5.71 -2.15 9.44
C ALA A 109 7.02 -2.70 10.01
N GLU A 110 6.96 -3.21 11.22
CA GLU A 110 8.00 -4.09 11.78
C GLU A 110 7.82 -5.48 11.20
N LEU A 111 8.93 -6.06 10.72
CA LEU A 111 8.87 -7.38 10.08
C LEU A 111 8.93 -8.47 11.14
N PRO A 112 8.00 -9.43 11.12
CA PRO A 112 8.11 -10.61 11.98
C PRO A 112 9.26 -11.51 11.49
N ASP A 113 9.72 -12.40 12.36
CA ASP A 113 10.59 -13.48 11.92
C ASP A 113 9.77 -14.51 11.12
N PHE A 114 9.83 -14.39 9.80
CA PHE A 114 9.12 -15.28 8.90
C PHE A 114 9.56 -16.75 9.00
N SER A 115 10.75 -17.03 9.54
CA SER A 115 11.24 -18.42 9.72
C SER A 115 10.44 -19.20 10.76
N THR A 116 9.80 -18.51 11.69
CA THR A 116 8.96 -19.11 12.74
C THR A 116 7.53 -19.41 12.29
N ILE A 117 7.12 -18.90 11.11
CA ILE A 117 5.78 -19.08 10.55
C ILE A 117 5.79 -20.32 9.67
N THR A 118 5.31 -21.43 10.19
CA THR A 118 5.25 -22.71 9.48
C THR A 118 3.79 -23.18 9.29
N PRO A 119 3.53 -24.19 8.47
CA PRO A 119 2.18 -24.75 8.36
C PRO A 119 1.62 -25.27 9.68
N GLU A 120 2.50 -25.70 10.60
CA GLU A 120 2.15 -26.25 11.91
C GLU A 120 1.86 -25.13 12.93
N THR A 121 2.65 -24.06 12.92
CA THR A 121 2.44 -22.91 13.84
C THR A 121 1.27 -22.03 13.43
N GLY A 122 0.82 -22.16 12.17
CA GLY A 122 -0.27 -21.35 11.60
C GLY A 122 0.20 -20.01 11.08
N GLY A 123 -0.70 -19.01 11.08
CA GLY A 123 -0.40 -17.66 10.62
C GLY A 123 -0.21 -16.69 11.77
N VAL A 124 0.31 -15.52 11.42
CA VAL A 124 0.48 -14.39 12.34
C VAL A 124 -0.17 -13.14 11.82
N ASP A 125 -0.59 -12.27 12.71
CA ASP A 125 -1.02 -10.91 12.39
C ASP A 125 0.21 -10.06 12.04
N PHE A 126 0.10 -9.29 10.97
CA PHE A 126 1.13 -8.41 10.47
C PHE A 126 0.52 -7.01 10.24
N PRO A 127 0.50 -6.18 11.28
CA PRO A 127 -0.05 -4.83 11.19
C PRO A 127 0.86 -3.92 10.38
N VAL A 128 0.28 -3.24 9.41
CA VAL A 128 0.94 -2.20 8.61
C VAL A 128 0.31 -0.86 8.95
N HIS A 129 1.13 0.11 9.35
CA HIS A 129 0.70 1.47 9.68
C HIS A 129 0.91 2.38 8.48
N ILE A 130 -0.10 3.15 8.12
CA ILE A 130 -0.09 4.03 6.96
C ILE A 130 -0.47 5.45 7.41
N VAL A 131 0.35 6.41 7.02
CA VAL A 131 0.05 7.84 7.16
C VAL A 131 -0.14 8.43 5.78
N LEU A 132 -1.23 9.18 5.60
CA LEU A 132 -1.53 9.89 4.37
C LEU A 132 -1.39 11.39 4.58
N THR A 133 -0.60 12.02 3.72
CA THR A 133 -0.43 13.48 3.68
C THR A 133 -0.94 14.03 2.36
N ASP A 134 -1.43 15.25 2.39
CA ASP A 134 -1.86 15.98 1.20
C ASP A 134 -0.71 16.71 0.49
N ALA A 135 -1.02 17.49 -0.54
CA ALA A 135 -0.02 18.21 -1.33
C ALA A 135 0.75 19.27 -0.52
N ASN A 136 0.21 19.72 0.62
CA ASN A 136 0.85 20.68 1.53
C ASN A 136 1.68 19.98 2.63
N GLY A 137 1.74 18.63 2.62
CA GLY A 137 2.41 17.86 3.65
C GLY A 137 1.58 17.72 4.95
N THR A 138 0.31 18.14 4.93
CA THR A 138 -0.60 18.02 6.07
C THR A 138 -1.06 16.56 6.19
N GLU A 139 -0.96 15.97 7.38
CA GLU A 139 -1.55 14.67 7.65
C GLU A 139 -3.08 14.76 7.64
N VAL A 140 -3.69 14.03 6.72
CA VAL A 140 -5.14 14.06 6.48
C VAL A 140 -5.84 12.78 6.93
N GLN A 141 -5.09 11.69 7.02
CA GLN A 141 -5.60 10.37 7.42
C GLN A 141 -4.47 9.51 7.94
N ASP A 142 -4.75 8.68 8.92
CA ASP A 142 -3.96 7.50 9.23
C ASP A 142 -4.80 6.22 9.09
N ALA A 143 -4.13 5.10 8.91
CA ALA A 143 -4.75 3.80 8.87
C ALA A 143 -3.81 2.73 9.43
N THR A 144 -4.41 1.68 9.99
CA THR A 144 -3.72 0.42 10.27
C THR A 144 -4.44 -0.68 9.52
N ILE A 145 -3.73 -1.38 8.65
CA ILE A 145 -4.25 -2.55 7.93
C ILE A 145 -3.57 -3.78 8.51
N ASN A 146 -4.37 -4.64 9.15
CA ASN A 146 -3.86 -5.88 9.67
C ASN A 146 -3.88 -6.94 8.58
N CYS A 147 -2.70 -7.46 8.22
CA CYS A 147 -2.52 -8.55 7.28
C CYS A 147 -2.35 -9.87 8.04
N TRP A 148 -2.85 -10.95 7.47
CA TRP A 148 -2.62 -12.30 7.94
C TRP A 148 -1.55 -12.95 7.06
N VAL A 149 -0.44 -13.38 7.67
CA VAL A 149 0.67 -14.03 6.97
C VAL A 149 0.73 -15.49 7.35
N THR A 150 0.79 -16.39 6.35
CA THR A 150 0.89 -17.83 6.54
C THR A 150 1.95 -18.44 5.62
N ALA A 151 2.59 -19.50 6.05
CA ALA A 151 3.42 -20.33 5.18
C ALA A 151 2.58 -21.01 4.09
N LYS A 152 3.14 -21.17 2.89
CA LYS A 152 2.55 -21.99 1.83
C LYS A 152 2.80 -23.46 2.15
N LYS A 153 1.80 -24.31 1.94
CA LYS A 153 2.01 -25.76 2.03
C LYS A 153 3.01 -26.20 0.95
N PRO A 154 3.94 -27.10 1.25
CA PRO A 154 4.75 -27.72 0.21
C PRO A 154 3.85 -28.33 -0.86
N LYS A 155 4.25 -28.17 -2.13
CA LYS A 155 3.58 -28.86 -3.26
C LYS A 155 4.01 -30.30 -3.30
#